data_5a3f9133dca8b83014279dfb9e6bc3f1
#
_entry.id   5a3f9133dca8b83014279dfb9e6bc3f1
#
_cell.length_a   1.000
_cell.length_b   1.000
_cell.length_c   1.000
_cell.angle_alpha   90.00
_cell.angle_beta   90.00
_cell.angle_gamma   90.00
#
_symmetry.space_group_name_H-M   'P 1'
#
loop_
_entity.id
_entity.type
_entity.pdbx_description
1 polymer ?
#
loop_
_entity_poly.entity_id
_entity_poly.type
_entity_poly.pdbx_seq_one_letter_code
_entity_poly.pdbx_strand_id
1 'polypeptide(L)'
;MREQRSDPFAYAIVRVVPRIERGERFNAGVLLFCRQRDFLKARVALDPLRLSALAPELHESDVRAHLDAVVKVAAGDPLGGPMAALPASERFGWLVAPSSTVLQPSEVHTGLTTDPQATLEQLFAELV
;
A
#
# COMPACT_ATOMS: atom_id res chain seq x y z
N MET A 1 22.54 -4.77 -20.62
CA MET A 1 21.30 -4.15 -21.12
C MET A 1 20.64 -3.38 -20.01
N ARG A 2 20.25 -2.14 -20.25
CA ARG A 2 19.68 -1.29 -19.20
C ARG A 2 18.36 -1.81 -18.68
N GLU A 3 17.52 -2.33 -19.57
CA GLU A 3 16.20 -2.85 -19.22
C GLU A 3 16.27 -4.02 -18.25
N GLN A 4 17.43 -4.70 -18.23
CA GLN A 4 17.63 -5.87 -17.40
C GLN A 4 18.36 -5.57 -16.10
N ARG A 5 18.75 -4.30 -15.90
CA ARG A 5 19.41 -3.91 -14.66
C ARG A 5 18.43 -4.04 -13.49
N SER A 6 18.88 -4.74 -12.45
CA SER A 6 18.11 -4.85 -11.23
C SER A 6 18.35 -3.66 -10.32
N ASP A 7 17.28 -3.07 -9.83
CA ASP A 7 17.34 -1.99 -8.86
C ASP A 7 16.65 -2.42 -7.56
N PRO A 8 17.13 -1.93 -6.43
CA PRO A 8 16.47 -2.25 -5.15
C PRO A 8 15.11 -1.58 -5.06
N PHE A 9 14.16 -2.29 -4.45
CA PHE A 9 12.86 -1.75 -4.11
C PHE A 9 12.49 -2.09 -2.68
N ALA A 10 11.53 -1.36 -2.15
CA ALA A 10 10.94 -1.62 -0.87
C ALA A 10 9.42 -1.74 -1.04
N TYR A 11 8.79 -2.63 -0.26
CA TYR A 11 7.33 -2.73 -0.28
C TYR A 11 6.78 -2.99 1.12
N ALA A 12 5.52 -2.64 1.28
CA ALA A 12 4.75 -2.97 2.46
C ALA A 12 3.36 -3.44 2.03
N ILE A 13 2.75 -4.28 2.86
CA ILE A 13 1.38 -4.71 2.65
C ILE A 13 0.47 -3.70 3.36
N VAL A 14 -0.59 -3.27 2.70
CA VAL A 14 -1.63 -2.44 3.31
C VAL A 14 -2.68 -3.39 3.87
N ARG A 15 -2.91 -3.31 5.19
CA ARG A 15 -3.81 -4.23 5.90
C ARG A 15 -4.99 -3.49 6.49
N VAL A 16 -6.14 -4.13 6.45
CA VAL A 16 -7.32 -3.69 7.19
C VAL A 16 -7.27 -4.33 8.58
N VAL A 17 -7.26 -3.50 9.61
CA VAL A 17 -7.21 -3.92 11.01
C VAL A 17 -8.46 -3.37 11.70
N PRO A 18 -9.54 -4.16 11.80
CA PRO A 18 -10.81 -3.66 12.33
C PRO A 18 -10.73 -3.20 13.79
N ARG A 19 -10.05 -4.00 14.62
CA ARG A 19 -9.87 -3.71 16.04
C ARG A 19 -8.46 -4.09 16.44
N ILE A 20 -7.71 -3.08 16.86
CA ILE A 20 -6.28 -3.24 17.20
C ILE A 20 -6.07 -4.29 18.29
N GLU A 21 -6.91 -4.25 19.33
CA GLU A 21 -6.81 -5.12 20.48
C GLU A 21 -7.05 -6.60 20.16
N ARG A 22 -7.71 -6.90 19.03
CA ARG A 22 -7.94 -8.29 18.62
C ARG A 22 -6.82 -8.82 17.73
N GLY A 23 -6.08 -7.93 17.09
CA GLY A 23 -5.00 -8.33 16.19
C GLY A 23 -5.45 -8.96 14.86
N GLU A 24 -6.75 -9.11 14.65
CA GLU A 24 -7.27 -9.65 13.39
C GLU A 24 -7.05 -8.64 12.27
N ARG A 25 -6.66 -9.14 11.11
CA ARG A 25 -6.33 -8.30 9.96
C ARG A 25 -6.38 -9.10 8.67
N PHE A 26 -6.53 -8.38 7.55
CA PHE A 26 -6.41 -9.00 6.24
C PHE A 26 -5.76 -8.03 5.26
N ASN A 27 -5.12 -8.59 4.24
CA ASN A 27 -4.38 -7.81 3.25
C ASN A 27 -5.34 -7.18 2.26
N ALA A 28 -5.16 -5.88 1.98
CA ALA A 28 -6.00 -5.14 1.04
C ALA A 28 -5.18 -4.37 0.01
N GLY A 29 -3.87 -4.44 0.05
CA GLY A 29 -3.05 -3.76 -0.94
C GLY A 29 -1.57 -4.00 -0.77
N VAL A 30 -0.83 -3.55 -1.76
CA VAL A 30 0.63 -3.53 -1.76
C VAL A 30 1.09 -2.15 -2.17
N LEU A 31 2.08 -1.63 -1.45
CA LEU A 31 2.72 -0.34 -1.71
C LEU A 31 4.17 -0.62 -2.07
N LEU A 32 4.63 -0.15 -3.23
CA LEU A 32 5.98 -0.42 -3.71
C LEU A 32 6.69 0.85 -4.11
N PHE A 33 7.94 0.99 -3.62
CA PHE A 33 8.81 2.12 -3.89
C PHE A 33 10.13 1.62 -4.50
N CYS A 34 10.49 2.16 -5.67
CA CYS A 34 11.77 1.91 -6.31
C CYS A 34 12.39 3.26 -6.64
N ARG A 35 13.33 3.70 -5.80
CA ARG A 35 13.90 5.05 -5.89
C ARG A 35 14.60 5.30 -7.25
N GLN A 36 15.41 4.34 -7.71
CA GLN A 36 16.19 4.50 -8.93
C GLN A 36 15.32 4.61 -10.18
N ARG A 37 14.09 4.12 -10.11
CA ARG A 37 13.14 4.17 -11.22
C ARG A 37 12.07 5.24 -11.04
N ASP A 38 12.20 6.05 -9.99
CA ASP A 38 11.21 7.08 -9.66
C ASP A 38 9.79 6.50 -9.63
N PHE A 39 9.65 5.37 -8.97
CA PHE A 39 8.41 4.62 -8.94
C PHE A 39 7.89 4.51 -7.51
N LEU A 40 6.70 5.03 -7.27
CA LEU A 40 5.97 4.83 -6.02
C LEU A 40 4.51 4.63 -6.38
N LYS A 41 3.99 3.45 -6.07
CA LYS A 41 2.62 3.12 -6.44
C LYS A 41 2.01 2.13 -5.44
N ALA A 42 0.73 2.29 -5.20
CA ALA A 42 -0.06 1.36 -4.40
C ALA A 42 -1.11 0.71 -5.29
N ARG A 43 -1.31 -0.58 -5.09
CA ARG A 43 -2.42 -1.30 -5.70
C ARG A 43 -3.25 -1.92 -4.59
N VAL A 44 -4.56 -1.64 -4.60
CA VAL A 44 -5.46 -2.03 -3.51
C VAL A 44 -6.67 -2.77 -4.06
N ALA A 45 -7.23 -3.64 -3.22
CA ALA A 45 -8.52 -4.29 -3.47
C ALA A 45 -9.15 -4.63 -2.13
N LEU A 46 -10.41 -4.34 -1.97
CA LEU A 46 -11.16 -4.67 -0.76
C LEU A 46 -12.10 -5.83 -1.06
N ASP A 47 -11.91 -6.93 -0.31
CA ASP A 47 -12.81 -8.08 -0.39
C ASP A 47 -13.97 -7.83 0.57
N PRO A 48 -15.19 -7.58 0.05
CA PRO A 48 -16.35 -7.29 0.91
C PRO A 48 -16.70 -8.44 1.84
N LEU A 49 -16.45 -9.68 1.42
CA LEU A 49 -16.76 -10.86 2.24
C LEU A 49 -15.83 -10.94 3.46
N ARG A 50 -14.54 -10.66 3.26
CA ARG A 50 -13.58 -10.62 4.36
C ARG A 50 -13.92 -9.50 5.33
N LEU A 51 -14.24 -8.33 4.81
CA LEU A 51 -14.62 -7.18 5.63
C LEU A 51 -15.88 -7.52 6.45
N SER A 52 -16.88 -8.07 5.81
CA SER A 52 -18.13 -8.45 6.47
C SER A 52 -17.91 -9.49 7.57
N ALA A 53 -17.03 -10.46 7.32
CA ALA A 53 -16.74 -11.53 8.28
C ALA A 53 -15.96 -11.03 9.50
N LEU A 54 -14.96 -10.15 9.28
CA LEU A 54 -14.08 -9.71 10.37
C LEU A 54 -14.53 -8.41 11.03
N ALA A 55 -15.27 -7.58 10.31
CA ALA A 55 -15.63 -6.24 10.79
C ALA A 55 -17.02 -5.84 10.30
N PRO A 56 -18.08 -6.56 10.70
CA PRO A 56 -19.42 -6.22 10.25
C PRO A 56 -19.88 -4.83 10.66
N GLU A 57 -19.24 -4.23 11.67
CA GLU A 57 -19.55 -2.88 12.16
C GLU A 57 -18.94 -1.76 11.30
N LEU A 58 -17.99 -2.09 10.42
CA LEU A 58 -17.37 -1.07 9.55
C LEU A 58 -18.16 -0.92 8.25
N HIS A 59 -18.23 0.32 7.76
CA HIS A 59 -18.84 0.60 6.46
C HIS A 59 -17.80 0.40 5.35
N GLU A 60 -18.16 -0.40 4.35
CA GLU A 60 -17.29 -0.67 3.21
C GLU A 60 -16.84 0.61 2.52
N SER A 61 -17.75 1.59 2.36
CA SER A 61 -17.44 2.85 1.70
C SER A 61 -16.35 3.65 2.43
N ASP A 62 -16.33 3.60 3.76
CA ASP A 62 -15.31 4.29 4.55
C ASP A 62 -13.94 3.63 4.37
N VAL A 63 -13.90 2.30 4.39
CA VAL A 63 -12.65 1.57 4.18
C VAL A 63 -12.12 1.81 2.77
N ARG A 64 -13.00 1.79 1.77
CA ARG A 64 -12.60 2.09 0.38
C ARG A 64 -12.04 3.49 0.25
N ALA A 65 -12.64 4.48 0.92
CA ALA A 65 -12.14 5.85 0.88
C ALA A 65 -10.73 5.95 1.45
N HIS A 66 -10.42 5.22 2.53
CA HIS A 66 -9.08 5.18 3.09
C HIS A 66 -8.09 4.51 2.13
N LEU A 67 -8.48 3.41 1.49
CA LEU A 67 -7.63 2.74 0.50
C LEU A 67 -7.37 3.64 -0.70
N ASP A 68 -8.38 4.34 -1.18
CA ASP A 68 -8.24 5.29 -2.30
C ASP A 68 -7.29 6.43 -1.94
N ALA A 69 -7.31 6.89 -0.70
CA ALA A 69 -6.40 7.93 -0.24
C ALA A 69 -4.93 7.44 -0.31
N VAL A 70 -4.68 6.19 0.07
CA VAL A 70 -3.33 5.61 -0.04
C VAL A 70 -2.86 5.60 -1.49
N VAL A 71 -3.73 5.19 -2.42
CA VAL A 71 -3.41 5.17 -3.85
C VAL A 71 -3.07 6.58 -4.36
N LYS A 72 -3.87 7.58 -3.97
CA LYS A 72 -3.66 8.96 -4.40
C LYS A 72 -2.38 9.55 -3.84
N VAL A 73 -2.09 9.34 -2.57
CA VAL A 73 -0.84 9.81 -1.96
C VAL A 73 0.36 9.16 -2.64
N ALA A 74 0.31 7.85 -2.86
CA ALA A 74 1.40 7.15 -3.53
C ALA A 74 1.65 7.70 -4.94
N ALA A 75 0.58 8.00 -5.67
CA ALA A 75 0.67 8.55 -7.03
C ALA A 75 1.10 10.02 -7.08
N GLY A 76 1.14 10.71 -5.94
CA GLY A 76 1.38 12.16 -5.94
C GLY A 76 0.21 12.94 -6.51
N ASP A 77 -0.99 12.39 -6.46
CA ASP A 77 -2.21 13.03 -6.95
C ASP A 77 -2.62 14.15 -5.99
N PRO A 78 -2.82 15.40 -6.48
CA PRO A 78 -3.25 16.50 -5.62
C PRO A 78 -4.51 16.20 -4.81
N LEU A 79 -5.38 15.34 -5.29
CA LEU A 79 -6.57 14.92 -4.56
C LEU A 79 -6.24 14.11 -3.30
N GLY A 80 -5.00 13.67 -3.15
CA GLY A 80 -4.51 13.00 -1.93
C GLY A 80 -4.18 13.96 -0.80
N GLY A 81 -4.33 15.26 -1.01
CA GLY A 81 -4.07 16.27 -0.01
C GLY A 81 -2.60 16.73 0.03
N PRO A 82 -2.22 17.48 1.08
CA PRO A 82 -0.87 18.07 1.17
C PRO A 82 0.26 17.04 1.13
N MET A 83 0.04 15.87 1.71
CA MET A 83 1.06 14.81 1.73
C MET A 83 1.44 14.37 0.33
N ALA A 84 0.50 14.39 -0.62
CA ALA A 84 0.75 13.99 -2.00
C ALA A 84 1.75 14.90 -2.73
N ALA A 85 1.99 16.11 -2.21
CA ALA A 85 2.93 17.06 -2.79
C ALA A 85 4.37 16.83 -2.34
N LEU A 86 4.60 15.98 -1.36
CA LEU A 86 5.94 15.68 -0.84
C LEU A 86 6.74 14.84 -1.86
N PRO A 87 8.10 14.86 -1.78
CA PRO A 87 8.91 13.95 -2.58
C PRO A 87 8.55 12.48 -2.33
N ALA A 88 8.77 11.63 -3.31
CA ALA A 88 8.35 10.22 -3.26
C ALA A 88 8.89 9.49 -2.03
N SER A 89 10.16 9.71 -1.67
CA SER A 89 10.75 9.05 -0.49
C SER A 89 10.04 9.45 0.80
N GLU A 90 9.63 10.71 0.92
CA GLU A 90 8.89 11.18 2.08
C GLU A 90 7.46 10.63 2.09
N ARG A 91 6.79 10.60 0.94
CA ARG A 91 5.46 9.99 0.83
C ARG A 91 5.50 8.53 1.25
N PHE A 92 6.50 7.78 0.77
CA PHE A 92 6.66 6.39 1.15
C PHE A 92 6.87 6.25 2.66
N GLY A 93 7.74 7.08 3.24
CA GLY A 93 7.99 7.07 4.68
C GLY A 93 6.73 7.29 5.50
N TRP A 94 5.87 8.22 5.09
CA TRP A 94 4.60 8.47 5.76
C TRP A 94 3.63 7.28 5.61
N LEU A 95 3.57 6.70 4.41
CA LEU A 95 2.64 5.61 4.12
C LEU A 95 2.98 4.32 4.85
N VAL A 96 4.26 4.09 5.19
CA VAL A 96 4.69 2.88 5.90
C VAL A 96 4.94 3.13 7.39
N ALA A 97 4.72 4.34 7.87
CA ALA A 97 4.86 4.63 9.29
C ALA A 97 3.80 3.87 10.10
N PRO A 98 4.17 3.38 11.28
CA PRO A 98 3.19 2.71 12.15
C PRO A 98 1.98 3.59 12.40
N SER A 99 0.80 2.98 12.39
CA SER A 99 -0.46 3.69 12.53
C SER A 99 -1.41 2.89 13.41
N SER A 100 -2.29 3.58 14.13
CA SER A 100 -3.35 2.93 14.92
C SER A 100 -4.73 3.13 14.29
N THR A 101 -4.79 3.27 12.99
CA THR A 101 -6.04 3.42 12.26
C THR A 101 -6.51 2.08 11.70
N VAL A 102 -7.66 2.10 11.02
CA VAL A 102 -8.24 0.90 10.40
C VAL A 102 -7.36 0.35 9.29
N LEU A 103 -6.53 1.18 8.65
CA LEU A 103 -5.50 0.73 7.72
C LEU A 103 -4.15 0.82 8.41
N GLN A 104 -3.39 -0.26 8.33
CA GLN A 104 -2.05 -0.32 8.90
C GLN A 104 -1.09 -0.97 7.92
N PRO A 105 0.11 -0.41 7.74
CA PRO A 105 1.12 -1.05 6.90
C PRO A 105 1.77 -2.21 7.64
N SER A 106 2.24 -3.19 6.87
CA SER A 106 3.17 -4.19 7.40
C SER A 106 4.54 -3.56 7.60
N GLU A 107 5.46 -4.32 8.18
CA GLU A 107 6.88 -3.96 8.12
C GLU A 107 7.32 -3.89 6.65
N VAL A 108 8.38 -3.11 6.40
CA VAL A 108 8.92 -2.93 5.05
C VAL A 108 9.82 -4.11 4.71
N HIS A 109 9.61 -4.66 3.52
CA HIS A 109 10.45 -5.70 2.93
C HIS A 109 11.18 -5.12 1.73
N THR A 110 12.32 -5.71 1.37
CA THR A 110 13.12 -5.23 0.26
C THR A 110 13.43 -6.35 -0.73
N GLY A 111 13.78 -5.97 -1.94
CA GLY A 111 14.14 -6.90 -3.00
C GLY A 111 14.80 -6.20 -4.15
N LEU A 112 14.98 -6.90 -5.25
CA LEU A 112 15.53 -6.37 -6.49
C LEU A 112 14.53 -6.59 -7.61
N THR A 113 14.40 -5.59 -8.49
CA THR A 113 13.46 -5.67 -9.61
C THR A 113 14.08 -5.10 -10.88
N THR A 114 13.71 -5.68 -12.02
CA THR A 114 14.01 -5.13 -13.33
C THR A 114 12.82 -4.36 -13.89
N ASP A 115 11.64 -4.50 -13.28
CA ASP A 115 10.40 -3.86 -13.72
C ASP A 115 9.49 -3.67 -12.49
N PRO A 116 9.50 -2.47 -11.88
CA PRO A 116 8.70 -2.23 -10.67
C PRO A 116 7.20 -2.47 -10.85
N GLN A 117 6.64 -2.11 -11.99
CA GLN A 117 5.21 -2.31 -12.23
C GLN A 117 4.88 -3.80 -12.25
N ALA A 118 5.69 -4.61 -12.93
CA ALA A 118 5.47 -6.05 -12.97
C ALA A 118 5.63 -6.68 -11.58
N THR A 119 6.61 -6.22 -10.81
CA THR A 119 6.84 -6.69 -9.45
C THR A 119 5.65 -6.35 -8.55
N LEU A 120 5.12 -5.13 -8.67
CA LEU A 120 3.93 -4.72 -7.91
C LEU A 120 2.74 -5.63 -8.23
N GLU A 121 2.49 -5.90 -9.51
CA GLU A 121 1.39 -6.77 -9.92
C GLU A 121 1.55 -8.20 -9.41
N GLN A 122 2.78 -8.71 -9.45
CA GLN A 122 3.07 -10.05 -8.94
C GLN A 122 2.84 -10.14 -7.43
N LEU A 123 3.36 -9.18 -6.66
CA LEU A 123 3.16 -9.14 -5.21
C LEU A 123 1.67 -9.02 -4.86
N PHE A 124 0.96 -8.17 -5.59
CA PHE A 124 -0.47 -8.01 -5.40
C PHE A 124 -1.22 -9.33 -5.62
N ALA A 125 -0.91 -10.03 -6.70
CA ALA A 125 -1.55 -11.32 -7.01
C ALA A 125 -1.24 -12.38 -5.95
N GLU A 126 -0.05 -12.37 -5.38
CA GLU A 126 0.37 -13.35 -4.38
C GLU A 126 -0.15 -13.03 -2.98
N LEU A 127 -0.27 -11.75 -2.61
CA LEU A 127 -0.49 -11.33 -1.24
C LEU A 127 -1.89 -10.79 -0.97
N VAL A 128 -2.60 -10.38 -1.98
CA VAL A 128 -3.93 -9.82 -1.86
C VAL A 128 -4.95 -10.64 -2.61
#